data_99c3eab54ee204cac5fcee1859e4e9f4
#
_entry.id   99c3eab54ee204cac5fcee1859e4e9f4
#
_cell.length_a   1.000
_cell.length_b   1.000
_cell.length_c   1.000
_cell.angle_alpha   90.00
_cell.angle_beta   90.00
_cell.angle_gamma   90.00
#
_symmetry.space_group_name_H-M   'P 1'
#
loop_
_entity.id
_entity.type
_entity.pdbx_description
1 polymer ?
#
loop_
_entity_poly.entity_id
_entity_poly.type
_entity_poly.pdbx_seq_one_letter_code
_entity_poly.pdbx_strand_id
1 'polypeptide(L)'
;MLAGCAAVDPAAGVAERPRFRCEHDIAFTVRFVDDTALLDAGPRGYHLLYRDAGGLTAQQPVYANPRVRAEFGLGAGGNEAILRYLLLPLVARCVRD
;
A
#
# COMPACT_ATOMS: atom_id res chain seq x y z
N MET A 1 -29.12 20.02 5.44
CA MET A 1 -28.72 19.81 5.18
C MET A 1 -27.88 19.51 5.00
N LEU A 2 -27.75 19.30 5.11
CA LEU A 2 -27.04 19.01 4.86
C LEU A 2 -26.17 18.56 4.82
N ALA A 3 -26.29 18.46 5.01
CA ALA A 3 -25.65 18.18 4.93
C ALA A 3 -24.88 17.70 4.68
N GLY A 4 -24.87 17.47 4.60
CA GLY A 4 -24.22 17.07 4.35
C GLY A 4 -23.33 16.84 4.20
N CYS A 5 -23.37 16.94 4.29
CA CYS A 5 -22.54 16.72 4.02
C CYS A 5 -21.52 16.66 4.14
N ALA A 6 -21.80 17.11 4.33
CA ALA A 6 -20.73 17.11 4.41
C ALA A 6 -19.81 16.58 5.13
N ALA A 7 -20.26 16.45 5.86
CA ALA A 7 -19.49 15.65 6.64
C ALA A 7 -18.70 14.70 5.97
N VAL A 8 -19.08 14.54 4.99
CA VAL A 8 -18.53 13.57 4.28
C VAL A 8 -17.15 13.77 3.94
N ASP A 9 -16.77 14.92 3.80
CA ASP A 9 -15.52 15.14 3.15
C ASP A 9 -14.31 14.74 3.90
N PRO A 10 -14.21 15.01 5.19
CA PRO A 10 -13.05 14.52 5.90
C PRO A 10 -13.02 13.03 5.92
N ALA A 11 -14.17 12.44 6.00
CA ALA A 11 -14.21 11.01 6.02
C ALA A 11 -13.74 10.43 4.73
N ALA A 12 -14.06 11.05 3.64
CA ALA A 12 -13.62 10.57 2.36
C ALA A 12 -12.11 10.64 2.25
N GLY A 13 -11.51 11.71 2.68
CA GLY A 13 -10.07 11.80 2.65
C GLY A 13 -9.40 10.75 3.50
N VAL A 14 -9.94 10.52 4.67
CA VAL A 14 -9.38 9.50 5.53
C VAL A 14 -9.61 8.12 4.98
N ALA A 15 -10.71 7.92 4.33
CA ALA A 15 -11.05 6.63 3.80
C ALA A 15 -10.23 6.25 2.59
N GLU A 16 -9.48 7.18 2.05
CA GLU A 16 -8.67 6.87 0.90
C GLU A 16 -7.38 6.21 1.28
N ARG A 17 -7.49 5.10 1.93
CA ARG A 17 -6.37 4.23 2.17
C ARG A 17 -6.61 2.99 1.34
N PRO A 18 -5.89 2.82 0.23
CA PRO A 18 -6.05 1.62 -0.55
C PRO A 18 -5.82 0.39 0.29
N ARG A 19 -6.70 -0.58 0.12
CA ARG A 19 -6.58 -1.84 0.80
C ARG A 19 -6.26 -2.92 -0.21
N PHE A 20 -5.30 -3.77 0.14
CA PHE A 20 -4.88 -4.87 -0.71
C PHE A 20 -5.08 -6.19 0.00
N ARG A 21 -5.53 -7.17 -0.75
CA ARG A 21 -5.58 -8.57 -0.30
C ARG A 21 -4.50 -9.34 -1.01
N CYS A 22 -3.76 -10.11 -0.26
CA CYS A 22 -2.57 -10.79 -0.74
C CYS A 22 -2.65 -12.29 -0.52
N GLU A 23 -1.74 -12.99 -1.17
CA GLU A 23 -1.52 -14.40 -0.89
C GLU A 23 -1.07 -14.58 0.55
N HIS A 24 -1.15 -15.79 1.06
CA HIS A 24 -0.70 -16.17 2.41
C HIS A 24 -1.50 -15.49 3.52
N ASP A 25 -2.78 -15.22 3.26
CA ASP A 25 -3.66 -14.57 4.23
C ASP A 25 -3.13 -13.22 4.72
N ILE A 26 -2.37 -12.54 3.88
CA ILE A 26 -1.87 -11.21 4.18
C ILE A 26 -2.83 -10.19 3.59
N ALA A 27 -3.11 -9.15 4.36
CA ALA A 27 -3.85 -8.00 3.85
C ALA A 27 -3.25 -6.75 4.46
N PHE A 28 -3.25 -5.66 3.71
CA PHE A 28 -2.72 -4.42 4.26
C PHE A 28 -3.47 -3.22 3.69
N THR A 29 -3.42 -2.12 4.42
CA THR A 29 -3.77 -0.81 3.90
C THR A 29 -2.48 -0.01 3.77
N VAL A 30 -2.49 0.97 2.88
CA VAL A 30 -1.33 1.81 2.67
C VAL A 30 -1.75 3.26 2.63
N ARG A 31 -0.91 4.12 3.18
CA ARG A 31 -1.09 5.56 3.12
C ARG A 31 0.19 6.16 2.59
N PHE A 32 0.08 6.91 1.51
CA PHE A 32 1.24 7.56 0.91
C PHE A 32 1.32 8.98 1.44
N VAL A 33 2.47 9.35 1.99
CA VAL A 33 2.73 10.69 2.50
C VAL A 33 4.11 11.10 2.01
N ASP A 34 4.14 12.10 1.13
CA ASP A 34 5.38 12.54 0.51
C ASP A 34 6.08 11.36 -0.16
N ASP A 35 7.33 11.12 0.17
CA ASP A 35 8.09 10.00 -0.41
C ASP A 35 8.05 8.76 0.47
N THR A 36 7.01 8.63 1.30
CA THR A 36 6.88 7.46 2.16
C THR A 36 5.57 6.73 1.92
N ALA A 37 5.54 5.47 2.31
CA ALA A 37 4.34 4.66 2.33
C ALA A 37 4.23 4.05 3.72
N LEU A 38 3.12 4.33 4.39
CA LEU A 38 2.86 3.75 5.69
C LEU A 38 1.94 2.56 5.49
N LEU A 39 2.47 1.38 5.73
CA LEU A 39 1.80 0.13 5.50
C LEU A 39 1.29 -0.44 6.81
N ASP A 40 0.00 -0.74 6.86
CA ASP A 40 -0.59 -1.41 8.02
C ASP A 40 -1.01 -2.81 7.59
N ALA A 41 -0.25 -3.79 8.00
CA ALA A 41 -0.48 -5.18 7.64
C ALA A 41 -1.13 -5.97 8.79
N GLY A 42 -1.83 -5.30 9.68
CA GLY A 42 -2.56 -5.95 10.76
C GLY A 42 -1.64 -6.75 11.67
N PRO A 43 -1.87 -8.07 11.76
CA PRO A 43 -1.04 -8.90 12.65
C PRO A 43 0.44 -8.90 12.30
N ARG A 44 0.79 -8.55 11.06
CA ARG A 44 2.18 -8.47 10.66
C ARG A 44 2.82 -7.11 10.93
N GLY A 45 2.05 -6.17 11.45
CA GLY A 45 2.54 -4.90 11.98
C GLY A 45 2.52 -3.75 10.99
N TYR A 46 3.05 -2.65 11.45
CA TYR A 46 3.22 -1.43 10.67
C TYR A 46 4.60 -1.38 10.06
N HIS A 47 4.67 -0.87 8.84
CA HIS A 47 5.96 -0.68 8.17
C HIS A 47 5.99 0.69 7.52
N LEU A 48 6.97 1.49 7.87
CA LEU A 48 7.22 2.76 7.21
C LEU A 48 8.25 2.52 6.12
N LEU A 49 7.84 2.71 4.87
CA LEU A 49 8.69 2.47 3.71
C LEU A 49 9.02 3.78 3.04
N TYR A 50 10.19 3.83 2.42
CA TYR A 50 10.67 5.02 1.73
C TYR A 50 10.74 4.76 0.24
N ARG A 51 10.47 5.80 -0.55
CA ARG A 51 10.51 5.70 -1.99
C ARG A 51 11.87 5.21 -2.45
N ASP A 52 11.87 4.17 -3.24
CA ASP A 52 13.08 3.57 -3.78
C ASP A 52 13.18 3.96 -5.26
N ALA A 53 14.35 4.43 -5.67
CA ALA A 53 14.57 4.84 -7.05
C ALA A 53 14.60 3.65 -8.01
N GLY A 54 14.60 2.42 -7.49
CA GLY A 54 14.64 1.22 -8.31
C GLY A 54 13.33 0.87 -8.99
N GLY A 55 12.30 1.69 -8.88
CA GLY A 55 11.04 1.43 -9.57
C GLY A 55 11.19 1.46 -11.07
N LEU A 56 10.40 0.64 -11.77
CA LEU A 56 10.50 0.52 -13.22
C LEU A 56 9.99 1.78 -13.93
N THR A 57 8.88 2.31 -13.45
CA THR A 57 8.28 3.52 -14.03
C THR A 57 7.66 4.35 -12.93
N ALA A 58 7.29 5.56 -13.28
CA ALA A 58 6.61 6.44 -12.33
C ALA A 58 5.25 5.88 -11.90
N GLN A 59 4.61 5.07 -12.74
CA GLN A 59 3.33 4.47 -12.45
C GLN A 59 3.47 3.21 -11.61
N GLN A 60 4.68 2.71 -11.47
CA GLN A 60 4.96 1.48 -10.72
C GLN A 60 5.98 1.79 -9.63
N PRO A 61 5.61 2.62 -8.66
CA PRO A 61 6.56 3.02 -7.62
C PRO A 61 6.91 1.88 -6.68
N VAL A 62 8.12 1.92 -6.19
CA VAL A 62 8.62 0.94 -5.22
C VAL A 62 8.96 1.69 -3.94
N TYR A 63 8.53 1.12 -2.83
CA TYR A 63 8.85 1.62 -1.50
C TYR A 63 9.49 0.52 -0.70
N ALA A 64 10.48 0.84 0.10
CA ALA A 64 11.22 -0.18 0.83
C ALA A 64 11.80 0.34 2.13
N ASN A 65 12.04 -0.60 3.04
CA ASN A 65 12.91 -0.41 4.18
C ASN A 65 13.73 -1.72 4.31
N PRO A 66 14.62 -1.86 5.31
CA PRO A 66 15.43 -3.08 5.39
C PRO A 66 14.64 -4.37 5.57
N ARG A 67 13.37 -4.29 5.93
CA ARG A 67 12.56 -5.47 6.22
C ARG A 67 11.53 -5.79 5.15
N VAL A 68 11.02 -4.77 4.46
CA VAL A 68 9.89 -4.94 3.56
C VAL A 68 10.10 -4.11 2.32
N ARG A 69 9.72 -4.68 1.17
CA ARG A 69 9.71 -3.97 -0.10
C ARG A 69 8.32 -4.14 -0.71
N ALA A 70 7.72 -3.04 -1.13
CA ALA A 70 6.39 -3.04 -1.73
C ALA A 70 6.45 -2.40 -3.10
N GLU A 71 5.92 -3.09 -4.11
CA GLU A 71 5.87 -2.61 -5.48
C GLU A 71 4.40 -2.42 -5.85
N PHE A 72 4.04 -1.22 -6.29
CA PHE A 72 2.65 -0.85 -6.57
C PHE A 72 2.43 -0.58 -8.06
N GLY A 73 1.18 -0.43 -8.44
CA GLY A 73 0.83 -0.06 -9.80
C GLY A 73 1.01 -1.15 -10.82
N LEU A 74 1.05 -2.39 -10.40
CA LEU A 74 1.28 -3.52 -11.27
C LEU A 74 -0.03 -4.02 -11.89
N GLY A 75 0.08 -4.92 -12.87
CA GLY A 75 -1.06 -5.48 -13.55
C GLY A 75 -1.63 -4.56 -14.61
N ALA A 76 -2.55 -5.07 -15.40
CA ALA A 76 -3.12 -4.35 -16.53
C ALA A 76 -3.88 -3.10 -16.09
N GLY A 77 -4.55 -3.17 -14.96
CA GLY A 77 -5.30 -2.03 -14.43
C GLY A 77 -4.54 -1.19 -13.44
N GLY A 78 -3.29 -1.55 -13.12
CA GLY A 78 -2.51 -0.82 -12.14
C GLY A 78 -2.96 -1.02 -10.71
N ASN A 79 -3.76 -2.04 -10.43
CA ASN A 79 -4.32 -2.28 -9.10
C ASN A 79 -3.76 -3.53 -8.43
N GLU A 80 -2.60 -3.97 -8.87
CA GLU A 80 -1.89 -5.08 -8.24
C GLU A 80 -0.62 -4.58 -7.57
N ALA A 81 -0.15 -5.34 -6.61
CA ALA A 81 1.07 -5.01 -5.90
C ALA A 81 1.79 -6.29 -5.52
N ILE A 82 3.08 -6.16 -5.20
CA ILE A 82 3.87 -7.27 -4.66
C ILE A 82 4.48 -6.80 -3.36
N LEU A 83 4.30 -7.60 -2.33
CA LEU A 83 4.85 -7.33 -1.01
C LEU A 83 5.93 -8.37 -0.73
N ARG A 84 7.14 -7.91 -0.42
CA ARG A 84 8.27 -8.79 -0.13
C ARG A 84 8.75 -8.57 1.29
N TYR A 85 8.71 -9.63 2.08
CA TYR A 85 9.29 -9.61 3.42
C TYR A 85 10.71 -10.15 3.31
N LEU A 86 11.67 -9.26 3.37
CA LEU A 86 13.04 -9.59 2.99
C LEU A 86 13.75 -10.53 3.97
N LEU A 87 13.34 -10.49 5.22
CA LEU A 87 13.97 -11.31 6.25
C LEU A 87 13.37 -12.70 6.39
N LEU A 88 12.15 -12.92 5.84
CA LEU A 88 11.49 -14.20 6.02
C LEU A 88 11.93 -15.32 5.10
N PRO A 89 12.40 -15.20 3.88
CA PRO A 89 11.90 -14.38 2.80
C PRO A 89 10.54 -14.86 2.32
N LEU A 90 9.65 -13.94 2.13
CA LEU A 90 8.27 -14.22 1.73
C LEU A 90 7.84 -13.21 0.69
N VAL A 91 7.24 -13.71 -0.40
CA VAL A 91 6.71 -12.85 -1.45
C VAL A 91 5.22 -13.09 -1.56
N ALA A 92 4.43 -12.04 -1.51
CA ALA A 92 2.99 -12.13 -1.63
C ALA A 92 2.52 -11.23 -2.75
N ARG A 93 1.72 -11.78 -3.65
CA ARG A 93 1.05 -11.00 -4.68
C ARG A 93 -0.24 -10.48 -4.13
N CYS A 94 -0.55 -9.24 -4.44
CA CYS A 94 -1.68 -8.54 -3.85
C CYS A 94 -2.55 -7.91 -4.93
N VAL A 95 -3.83 -7.80 -4.63
CA VAL A 95 -4.80 -7.15 -5.49
C VAL A 95 -5.55 -6.13 -4.65
N ARG A 96 -5.74 -4.95 -5.21
CA ARG A 96 -6.46 -3.90 -4.52
C ARG A 96 -7.95 -4.22 -4.48
N ASP A 97 -8.55 -4.02 -3.33
CA ASP A 97 -9.99 -4.18 -3.13
C ASP A 97 -10.79 -3.14 -3.89
#